data_7061d3dbe0152517f80490569a244856
#
_entry.id   7061d3dbe0152517f80490569a244856
#
_cell.length_a   1.000
_cell.length_b   1.000
_cell.length_c   1.000
_cell.angle_alpha   90.00
_cell.angle_beta   90.00
_cell.angle_gamma   90.00
#
_symmetry.space_group_name_H-M   'P 1'
#
loop_
_entity.id
_entity.type
_entity.pdbx_description
1 polymer ?
#
loop_
_entity_poly.entity_id
_entity_poly.type
_entity_poly.pdbx_seq_one_letter_code
_entity_poly.pdbx_strand_id
1 'polypeptide(L)'
;MAAIDPFFREESLLAAELCQRHSVPYVTIDCPHDSSLHRHAAVNVVSKECTSQHYTGMNPEDIMLLLQGTSSGLTILTQGGGEMLYGRKGEPIHRMPPFPVEVKSTLGAGDTFKAGCVYGLLRGMRGEDLVRFASACSAVAISRFPLPLYPPRLEEAQKLIRENSSN
;
A
#
# COMPACT_ATOMS: atom_id res chain seq x y z
N MET A 1 -9.12 12.12 -6.45
CA MET A 1 -8.33 10.93 -6.14
C MET A 1 -9.25 9.73 -6.04
N ALA A 2 -8.82 8.55 -6.52
CA ALA A 2 -9.61 7.33 -6.47
C ALA A 2 -8.83 6.20 -5.76
N ALA A 3 -9.55 5.19 -5.27
CA ALA A 3 -9.01 3.90 -4.89
C ALA A 3 -9.66 2.86 -5.82
N ILE A 4 -8.84 2.08 -6.50
CA ILE A 4 -9.31 1.11 -7.49
C ILE A 4 -8.80 -0.27 -7.09
N ASP A 5 -9.72 -1.21 -6.95
CA ASP A 5 -9.43 -2.59 -6.64
C ASP A 5 -9.49 -3.43 -7.93
N PRO A 6 -8.54 -4.33 -8.21
CA PRO A 6 -8.54 -5.16 -9.41
C PRO A 6 -9.68 -6.19 -9.45
N PHE A 7 -10.37 -6.40 -8.33
CA PHE A 7 -11.41 -7.41 -8.17
C PHE A 7 -12.53 -7.29 -9.23
N PHE A 8 -12.88 -6.07 -9.62
CA PHE A 8 -13.96 -5.81 -10.59
C PHE A 8 -13.50 -5.89 -12.07
N ARG A 9 -12.29 -6.37 -12.32
CA ARG A 9 -11.76 -6.66 -13.67
C ARG A 9 -11.96 -5.50 -14.67
N GLU A 10 -12.90 -5.65 -15.62
CA GLU A 10 -13.12 -4.67 -16.70
C GLU A 10 -13.58 -3.31 -16.16
N GLU A 11 -14.44 -3.29 -15.16
CA GLU A 11 -14.91 -2.06 -14.52
C GLU A 11 -13.76 -1.32 -13.81
N SER A 12 -12.83 -2.07 -13.22
CA SER A 12 -11.62 -1.48 -12.61
C SER A 12 -10.71 -0.86 -13.68
N LEU A 13 -10.56 -1.52 -14.83
CA LEU A 13 -9.80 -0.97 -15.96
C LEU A 13 -10.45 0.28 -16.52
N LEU A 14 -11.76 0.27 -16.70
CA LEU A 14 -12.54 1.45 -17.15
C LEU A 14 -12.39 2.61 -16.16
N ALA A 15 -12.50 2.34 -14.85
CA ALA A 15 -12.31 3.36 -13.82
C ALA A 15 -10.90 3.96 -13.87
N ALA A 16 -9.88 3.14 -14.06
CA ALA A 16 -8.49 3.61 -14.20
C ALA A 16 -8.29 4.44 -15.48
N GLU A 17 -8.88 4.03 -16.60
CA GLU A 17 -8.85 4.80 -17.85
C GLU A 17 -9.50 6.18 -17.68
N LEU A 18 -10.66 6.24 -17.04
CA LEU A 18 -11.32 7.50 -16.70
C LEU A 18 -10.44 8.37 -15.80
N CYS A 19 -9.80 7.78 -14.79
CA CYS A 19 -8.85 8.49 -13.93
C CYS A 19 -7.70 9.09 -14.73
N GLN A 20 -7.10 8.32 -15.65
CA GLN A 20 -6.02 8.81 -16.52
C GLN A 20 -6.50 9.93 -17.44
N ARG A 21 -7.62 9.76 -18.12
CA ARG A 21 -8.23 10.73 -19.03
C ARG A 21 -8.52 12.08 -18.35
N HIS A 22 -8.90 12.04 -17.08
CA HIS A 22 -9.24 13.23 -16.29
C HIS A 22 -8.12 13.67 -15.33
N SER A 23 -6.91 13.10 -15.45
CA SER A 23 -5.77 13.40 -14.56
C SER A 23 -6.08 13.22 -13.08
N VAL A 24 -6.93 12.25 -12.75
CA VAL A 24 -7.27 11.88 -11.37
C VAL A 24 -6.29 10.80 -10.90
N PRO A 25 -5.41 11.07 -9.93
CA PRO A 25 -4.53 10.04 -9.40
C PRO A 25 -5.33 8.98 -8.64
N TYR A 26 -4.88 7.72 -8.72
CA TYR A 26 -5.49 6.61 -7.99
C TYR A 26 -4.47 5.74 -7.26
N VAL A 27 -4.93 5.07 -6.22
CA VAL A 27 -4.21 4.03 -5.47
C VAL A 27 -4.83 2.70 -5.81
N THR A 28 -4.01 1.68 -6.04
CA THR A 28 -4.45 0.29 -6.27
C THR A 28 -3.75 -0.68 -5.33
N ILE A 29 -4.28 -1.91 -5.25
CA ILE A 29 -3.74 -3.00 -4.44
C ILE A 29 -3.70 -4.29 -5.26
N ASP A 30 -2.67 -5.10 -5.01
CA ASP A 30 -2.51 -6.47 -5.53
C ASP A 30 -2.67 -6.61 -7.06
N CYS A 31 -2.15 -5.62 -7.80
CA CYS A 31 -2.09 -5.66 -9.25
C CYS A 31 -0.77 -6.25 -9.73
N PRO A 32 -0.79 -7.24 -10.65
CA PRO A 32 0.43 -7.74 -11.29
C PRO A 32 1.19 -6.63 -12.06
N HIS A 33 2.51 -6.79 -12.18
CA HIS A 33 3.41 -5.80 -12.81
C HIS A 33 3.05 -5.46 -14.27
N ASP A 34 2.40 -6.36 -15.00
CA ASP A 34 1.96 -6.20 -16.38
C ASP A 34 0.55 -5.61 -16.51
N SER A 35 -0.16 -5.42 -15.41
CA SER A 35 -1.48 -4.79 -15.39
C SER A 35 -1.40 -3.28 -15.72
N SER A 36 -2.34 -2.79 -16.52
CA SER A 36 -2.48 -1.35 -16.77
C SER A 36 -2.85 -0.58 -15.51
N LEU A 37 -3.58 -1.19 -14.57
CA LEU A 37 -3.85 -0.64 -13.24
C LEU A 37 -2.55 -0.35 -12.50
N HIS A 38 -1.61 -1.30 -12.49
CA HIS A 38 -0.31 -1.14 -11.86
C HIS A 38 0.52 -0.03 -12.51
N ARG A 39 0.58 -0.02 -13.85
CA ARG A 39 1.47 0.90 -14.60
C ARG A 39 1.19 2.37 -14.34
N HIS A 40 -0.07 2.76 -14.16
CA HIS A 40 -0.52 4.15 -14.13
C HIS A 40 -1.01 4.62 -12.76
N ALA A 41 -0.97 3.77 -11.74
CA ALA A 41 -1.35 4.16 -10.38
C ALA A 41 -0.35 5.16 -9.79
N ALA A 42 -0.84 6.10 -9.01
CA ALA A 42 0.00 6.99 -8.21
C ALA A 42 0.70 6.23 -7.08
N VAL A 43 0.03 5.21 -6.53
CA VAL A 43 0.58 4.27 -5.54
C VAL A 43 0.06 2.86 -5.83
N ASN A 44 0.97 1.91 -5.85
CA ASN A 44 0.68 0.47 -5.90
C ASN A 44 1.03 -0.17 -4.57
N VAL A 45 0.08 -0.78 -3.91
CA VAL A 45 0.30 -1.62 -2.73
C VAL A 45 0.23 -3.07 -3.17
N VAL A 46 1.27 -3.85 -2.92
CA VAL A 46 1.31 -5.28 -3.28
C VAL A 46 1.57 -6.09 -2.03
N SER A 47 0.70 -7.04 -1.76
CA SER A 47 0.78 -7.87 -0.55
C SER A 47 1.72 -9.06 -0.74
N LYS A 48 2.20 -9.61 0.39
CA LYS A 48 2.93 -10.88 0.42
C LYS A 48 2.10 -12.02 -0.17
N GLU A 49 0.80 -12.02 0.05
CA GLU A 49 -0.13 -13.01 -0.48
C GLU A 49 -0.15 -12.95 -2.00
N CYS A 50 -0.29 -11.76 -2.57
CA CYS A 50 -0.26 -11.56 -4.01
C CYS A 50 1.08 -12.00 -4.61
N THR A 51 2.21 -11.62 -3.98
CA THR A 51 3.53 -12.00 -4.50
C THR A 51 3.78 -13.50 -4.42
N SER A 52 3.32 -14.16 -3.38
CA SER A 52 3.42 -15.62 -3.24
C SER A 52 2.67 -16.38 -4.33
N GLN A 53 1.58 -15.81 -4.83
CA GLN A 53 0.76 -16.40 -5.89
C GLN A 53 1.33 -16.15 -7.30
N HIS A 54 1.84 -14.95 -7.55
CA HIS A 54 2.20 -14.50 -8.90
C HIS A 54 3.70 -14.55 -9.20
N TYR A 55 4.57 -14.61 -8.18
CA TYR A 55 6.03 -14.50 -8.31
C TYR A 55 6.76 -15.62 -7.57
N THR A 56 6.27 -16.86 -7.73
CA THR A 56 6.82 -18.04 -7.06
C THR A 56 8.32 -18.20 -7.34
N GLY A 57 9.11 -18.37 -6.29
CA GLY A 57 10.56 -18.59 -6.39
C GLY A 57 11.40 -17.31 -6.53
N MET A 58 10.79 -16.14 -6.63
CA MET A 58 11.51 -14.86 -6.59
C MET A 58 11.68 -14.35 -5.17
N ASN A 59 12.81 -13.71 -4.88
CA ASN A 59 12.99 -13.02 -3.60
C ASN A 59 12.28 -11.64 -3.62
N PRO A 60 11.97 -11.06 -2.45
CA PRO A 60 11.22 -9.81 -2.37
C PRO A 60 11.88 -8.63 -3.08
N GLU A 61 13.22 -8.55 -3.11
CA GLU A 61 13.96 -7.49 -3.78
C GLU A 61 13.80 -7.55 -5.31
N ASP A 62 13.91 -8.73 -5.89
CA ASP A 62 13.73 -8.93 -7.33
C ASP A 62 12.27 -8.64 -7.74
N ILE A 63 11.31 -9.04 -6.92
CA ILE A 63 9.90 -8.69 -7.11
C ILE A 63 9.72 -7.17 -7.06
N MET A 64 10.31 -6.51 -6.06
CA MET A 64 10.22 -5.07 -5.92
C MET A 64 10.84 -4.33 -7.12
N LEU A 65 12.00 -4.76 -7.61
CA LEU A 65 12.64 -4.20 -8.81
C LEU A 65 11.75 -4.34 -10.06
N LEU A 66 11.12 -5.50 -10.23
CA LEU A 66 10.18 -5.75 -11.34
C LEU A 66 8.96 -4.82 -11.24
N LEU A 67 8.34 -4.76 -10.08
CA LEU A 67 7.14 -3.96 -9.82
C LEU A 67 7.43 -2.46 -10.01
N GLN A 68 8.46 -1.91 -9.34
CA GLN A 68 8.78 -0.49 -9.49
C GLN A 68 9.26 -0.13 -10.90
N GLY A 69 9.94 -1.05 -11.60
CA GLY A 69 10.41 -0.86 -12.96
C GLY A 69 9.30 -0.67 -13.99
N THR A 70 8.12 -1.21 -13.72
CA THR A 70 6.93 -1.16 -14.59
C THR A 70 5.88 -0.12 -14.17
N SER A 71 6.03 0.51 -13.00
CA SER A 71 5.11 1.51 -12.46
C SER A 71 5.59 2.94 -12.72
N SER A 72 4.65 3.86 -12.96
CA SER A 72 4.91 5.31 -12.95
C SER A 72 4.82 5.94 -11.55
N GLY A 73 4.24 5.23 -10.58
CA GLY A 73 4.00 5.69 -9.22
C GLY A 73 4.91 5.08 -8.17
N LEU A 74 4.57 5.32 -6.92
CA LEU A 74 5.22 4.67 -5.78
C LEU A 74 4.73 3.23 -5.68
N THR A 75 5.65 2.29 -5.62
CA THR A 75 5.36 0.87 -5.35
C THR A 75 5.71 0.55 -3.92
N ILE A 76 4.83 -0.17 -3.24
CA ILE A 76 5.00 -0.60 -1.85
C ILE A 76 4.71 -2.10 -1.77
N LEU A 77 5.69 -2.88 -1.38
CA LEU A 77 5.57 -4.32 -1.15
C LEU A 77 5.45 -4.58 0.35
N THR A 78 4.27 -4.99 0.80
CA THR A 78 4.04 -5.34 2.20
C THR A 78 4.36 -6.80 2.46
N GLN A 79 5.00 -7.08 3.61
CA GLN A 79 5.51 -8.41 3.97
C GLN A 79 4.82 -8.99 5.23
N GLY A 80 3.59 -8.56 5.52
CA GLY A 80 2.92 -8.91 6.77
C GLY A 80 3.67 -8.37 7.99
N GLY A 81 4.21 -9.25 8.81
CA GLY A 81 5.05 -8.85 9.96
C GLY A 81 6.52 -8.57 9.62
N GLY A 82 6.93 -8.67 8.35
CA GLY A 82 8.28 -8.37 7.88
C GLY A 82 8.45 -6.92 7.42
N GLU A 83 9.69 -6.55 7.08
CA GLU A 83 9.98 -5.22 6.53
C GLU A 83 9.24 -4.98 5.20
N MET A 84 8.63 -3.83 5.07
CA MET A 84 8.08 -3.36 3.80
C MET A 84 9.21 -2.84 2.91
N LEU A 85 9.10 -3.10 1.61
CA LEU A 85 9.94 -2.51 0.58
C LEU A 85 9.14 -1.45 -0.18
N TYR A 86 9.76 -0.33 -0.50
CA TYR A 86 9.09 0.69 -1.31
C TYR A 86 10.08 1.50 -2.14
N GLY A 87 9.60 2.04 -3.25
CA GLY A 87 10.41 2.85 -4.14
C GLY A 87 9.67 3.23 -5.42
N ARG A 88 10.35 4.03 -6.24
CA ARG A 88 9.88 4.42 -7.57
C ARG A 88 10.83 3.91 -8.63
N LYS A 89 10.39 3.87 -9.86
CA LYS A 89 11.23 3.52 -10.99
C LYS A 89 12.49 4.40 -11.04
N GLY A 90 13.64 3.73 -11.05
CA GLY A 90 14.95 4.40 -11.09
C GLY A 90 15.47 4.90 -9.75
N GLU A 91 14.72 4.74 -8.67
CA GLU A 91 15.15 5.04 -7.30
C GLU A 91 15.63 3.77 -6.57
N PRO A 92 16.47 3.89 -5.55
CA PRO A 92 16.81 2.78 -4.67
C PRO A 92 15.57 2.20 -3.98
N ILE A 93 15.63 0.91 -3.62
CA ILE A 93 14.64 0.28 -2.76
C ILE A 93 14.87 0.75 -1.33
N HIS A 94 13.85 1.33 -0.73
CA HIS A 94 13.82 1.70 0.67
C HIS A 94 13.14 0.59 1.49
N ARG A 95 13.45 0.55 2.78
CA ARG A 95 12.94 -0.45 3.72
C ARG A 95 12.31 0.25 4.92
N MET A 96 11.22 -0.31 5.42
CA MET A 96 10.56 0.19 6.62
C MET A 96 10.10 -1.00 7.47
N PRO A 97 10.50 -1.08 8.74
CA PRO A 97 10.00 -2.09 9.65
C PRO A 97 8.51 -1.86 9.95
N PRO A 98 7.75 -2.93 10.24
CA PRO A 98 6.36 -2.80 10.70
C PRO A 98 6.31 -2.16 12.08
N PHE A 99 5.19 -1.49 12.41
CA PHE A 99 4.96 -1.04 13.77
C PHE A 99 4.73 -2.23 14.71
N PRO A 100 5.34 -2.22 15.92
CA PRO A 100 5.16 -3.28 16.90
C PRO A 100 3.77 -3.15 17.55
N VAL A 101 2.86 -4.05 17.17
CA VAL A 101 1.51 -4.13 17.73
C VAL A 101 1.12 -5.58 18.01
N GLU A 102 0.25 -5.78 18.99
CA GLU A 102 -0.37 -7.09 19.21
C GLU A 102 -1.43 -7.34 18.12
N VAL A 103 -1.21 -8.33 17.26
CA VAL A 103 -2.12 -8.64 16.16
C VAL A 103 -3.32 -9.42 16.66
N LYS A 104 -4.53 -8.88 16.47
CA LYS A 104 -5.81 -9.55 16.77
C LYS A 104 -6.44 -10.16 15.51
N SER A 105 -6.32 -9.47 14.37
CA SER A 105 -6.82 -9.95 13.09
C SER A 105 -6.10 -9.22 11.96
N THR A 106 -5.75 -9.92 10.89
CA THR A 106 -5.17 -9.33 9.68
C THR A 106 -6.22 -9.00 8.62
N LEU A 107 -7.50 -9.32 8.86
CA LEU A 107 -8.58 -9.06 7.94
C LEU A 107 -8.74 -7.54 7.71
N GLY A 108 -8.68 -7.12 6.44
CA GLY A 108 -8.78 -5.71 6.07
C GLY A 108 -7.51 -4.88 6.28
N ALA A 109 -6.38 -5.51 6.63
CA ALA A 109 -5.09 -4.82 6.78
C ALA A 109 -4.67 -4.09 5.50
N GLY A 110 -4.71 -4.77 4.36
CA GLY A 110 -4.38 -4.22 3.04
C GLY A 110 -5.33 -3.09 2.63
N ASP A 111 -6.63 -3.26 2.84
CA ASP A 111 -7.62 -2.21 2.55
C ASP A 111 -7.42 -0.97 3.40
N THR A 112 -7.09 -1.16 4.68
CA THR A 112 -6.78 -0.05 5.58
C THR A 112 -5.49 0.64 5.17
N PHE A 113 -4.47 -0.11 4.76
CA PHE A 113 -3.23 0.45 4.22
C PHE A 113 -3.50 1.29 2.97
N LYS A 114 -4.26 0.74 2.01
CA LYS A 114 -4.70 1.44 0.78
C LYS A 114 -5.46 2.73 1.13
N ALA A 115 -6.41 2.67 2.06
CA ALA A 115 -7.13 3.86 2.53
C ALA A 115 -6.20 4.89 3.17
N GLY A 116 -5.21 4.46 3.96
CA GLY A 116 -4.14 5.29 4.50
C GLY A 116 -3.34 5.99 3.42
N CYS A 117 -2.99 5.29 2.32
CA CYS A 117 -2.33 5.89 1.16
C CYS A 117 -3.20 6.98 0.51
N VAL A 118 -4.49 6.72 0.30
CA VAL A 118 -5.42 7.73 -0.26
C VAL A 118 -5.50 8.96 0.62
N TYR A 119 -5.71 8.79 1.92
CA TYR A 119 -5.76 9.90 2.86
C TYR A 119 -4.45 10.68 2.91
N GLY A 120 -3.32 9.99 3.02
CA GLY A 120 -2.01 10.61 3.08
C GLY A 120 -1.70 11.44 1.83
N LEU A 121 -1.99 10.91 0.64
CA LEU A 121 -1.84 11.64 -0.62
C LEU A 121 -2.72 12.90 -0.69
N LEU A 122 -3.96 12.83 -0.21
CA LEU A 122 -4.86 14.00 -0.11
C LEU A 122 -4.34 15.06 0.86
N ARG A 123 -3.55 14.67 1.86
CA ARG A 123 -2.87 15.57 2.81
C ARG A 123 -1.48 16.02 2.34
N GLY A 124 -1.08 15.65 1.12
CA GLY A 124 0.21 16.03 0.57
C GLY A 124 1.40 15.18 1.00
N MET A 125 1.17 14.08 1.76
CA MET A 125 2.24 13.16 2.15
C MET A 125 2.85 12.47 0.91
N ARG A 126 4.15 12.19 0.95
CA ARG A 126 4.89 11.54 -0.13
C ARG A 126 5.98 10.62 0.43
N GLY A 127 6.46 9.70 -0.39
CA GLY A 127 7.61 8.84 -0.06
C GLY A 127 7.43 8.15 1.30
N GLU A 128 8.44 8.26 2.14
CA GLU A 128 8.48 7.63 3.46
C GLU A 128 7.32 8.03 4.37
N ASP A 129 6.96 9.32 4.42
CA ASP A 129 5.87 9.80 5.28
C ASP A 129 4.54 9.14 4.91
N LEU A 130 4.29 8.94 3.61
CA LEU A 130 3.10 8.27 3.12
C LEU A 130 3.09 6.80 3.53
N VAL A 131 4.20 6.09 3.33
CA VAL A 131 4.32 4.67 3.68
C VAL A 131 4.18 4.48 5.19
N ARG A 132 4.86 5.32 5.98
CA ARG A 132 4.80 5.30 7.44
C ARG A 132 3.38 5.53 7.95
N PHE A 133 2.67 6.51 7.40
CA PHE A 133 1.29 6.81 7.79
C PHE A 133 0.34 5.65 7.43
N ALA A 134 0.40 5.12 6.22
CA ALA A 134 -0.42 3.99 5.78
C ALA A 134 -0.15 2.73 6.63
N SER A 135 1.12 2.47 6.95
CA SER A 135 1.53 1.39 7.83
C SER A 135 0.95 1.55 9.25
N ALA A 136 1.00 2.76 9.81
CA ALA A 136 0.42 3.03 11.13
C ALA A 136 -1.10 2.82 11.13
N CYS A 137 -1.81 3.25 10.10
CA CYS A 137 -3.25 2.98 9.96
C CYS A 137 -3.54 1.47 9.95
N SER A 138 -2.80 0.70 9.17
CA SER A 138 -2.93 -0.75 9.12
C SER A 138 -2.58 -1.42 10.46
N ALA A 139 -1.52 -0.98 11.12
CA ALA A 139 -1.11 -1.50 12.43
C ALA A 139 -2.18 -1.27 13.51
N VAL A 140 -2.79 -0.08 13.54
CA VAL A 140 -3.92 0.20 14.44
C VAL A 140 -5.12 -0.71 14.09
N ALA A 141 -5.41 -0.92 12.80
CA ALA A 141 -6.52 -1.77 12.39
C ALA A 141 -6.37 -3.22 12.84
N ILE A 142 -5.18 -3.82 12.62
CA ILE A 142 -4.93 -5.23 12.96
C ILE A 142 -4.81 -5.49 14.46
N SER A 143 -4.65 -4.45 15.29
CA SER A 143 -4.58 -4.55 16.75
C SER A 143 -5.95 -4.73 17.42
N ARG A 144 -7.05 -4.76 16.64
CA ARG A 144 -8.43 -4.85 17.14
C ARG A 144 -9.32 -5.69 16.24
N PHE A 145 -10.46 -6.15 16.78
CA PHE A 145 -11.44 -6.94 16.05
C PHE A 145 -12.84 -6.75 16.68
N PRO A 146 -13.90 -6.71 15.88
CA PRO A 146 -13.90 -6.66 14.41
C PRO A 146 -13.65 -5.24 13.89
N LEU A 147 -12.89 -5.14 12.79
CA LEU A 147 -12.49 -3.86 12.18
C LEU A 147 -13.67 -2.90 11.86
N PRO A 148 -14.82 -3.36 11.32
CA PRO A 148 -15.93 -2.46 11.02
C PRO A 148 -16.49 -1.71 12.22
N LEU A 149 -16.38 -2.28 13.44
CA LEU A 149 -16.84 -1.66 14.67
C LEU A 149 -15.78 -0.75 15.31
N TYR A 150 -14.51 -1.02 15.01
CA TYR A 150 -13.36 -0.32 15.60
C TYR A 150 -12.38 0.16 14.54
N PRO A 151 -12.82 1.02 13.59
CA PRO A 151 -11.92 1.53 12.55
C PRO A 151 -10.80 2.37 13.19
N PRO A 152 -9.60 2.41 12.58
CA PRO A 152 -8.52 3.25 13.07
C PRO A 152 -8.91 4.73 13.00
N ARG A 153 -8.56 5.48 14.03
CA ARG A 153 -8.74 6.95 14.08
C ARG A 153 -7.42 7.62 13.73
N LEU A 154 -7.51 8.80 13.16
CA LEU A 154 -6.34 9.57 12.74
C LEU A 154 -5.34 9.79 13.89
N GLU A 155 -5.86 10.16 15.07
CA GLU A 155 -5.05 10.44 16.26
C GLU A 155 -4.28 9.20 16.74
N GLU A 156 -4.85 8.01 16.58
CA GLU A 156 -4.22 6.74 16.97
C GLU A 156 -3.04 6.41 16.04
N ALA A 157 -3.22 6.55 14.73
CA ALA A 157 -2.13 6.37 13.76
C ALA A 157 -1.00 7.39 14.00
N GLN A 158 -1.35 8.65 14.22
CA GLN A 158 -0.38 9.71 14.53
C GLN A 158 0.36 9.47 15.85
N LYS A 159 -0.36 8.98 16.88
CA LYS A 159 0.25 8.61 18.16
C LYS A 159 1.26 7.49 17.97
N LEU A 160 0.86 6.43 17.27
CA LEU A 160 1.75 5.29 17.00
C LEU A 160 3.03 5.72 16.26
N ILE A 161 2.91 6.62 15.28
CA ILE A 161 4.07 7.19 14.57
C ILE A 161 4.99 7.92 15.55
N ARG A 162 4.46 8.84 16.38
CA ARG A 162 5.27 9.61 17.33
C ARG A 162 6.01 8.72 18.32
N GLU A 163 5.35 7.70 18.86
CA GLU A 163 5.94 6.77 19.84
C GLU A 163 7.07 5.91 19.25
N ASN A 164 7.09 5.73 17.91
CA ASN A 164 8.10 4.93 17.20
C ASN A 164 9.04 5.77 16.32
N SER A 165 9.03 7.09 16.43
CA SER A 165 9.95 7.98 15.70
C SER A 165 11.21 8.34 16.49
N SER A 166 11.36 7.86 17.73
CA SER A 166 12.45 8.22 18.66
C SER A 166 13.50 7.12 18.83
N ASN A 167 13.53 6.12 17.94
CA ASN A 167 14.54 5.06 17.95
C ASN A 167 15.38 5.08 16.69
#